data_a252c038c4de6e7c8107b6d9f38b3535
#
_entry.id   a252c038c4de6e7c8107b6d9f38b3535
#
_cell.length_a   1.000
_cell.length_b   1.000
_cell.length_c   1.000
_cell.angle_alpha   90.00
_cell.angle_beta   90.00
_cell.angle_gamma   90.00
#
_symmetry.space_group_name_H-M   'P 1'
#
loop_
_entity.id
_entity.type
_entity.pdbx_description
1 polymer ?
#
loop_
_entity_poly.entity_id
_entity_poly.type
_entity_poly.pdbx_seq_one_letter_code
_entity_poly.pdbx_strand_id
1 'polypeptide(L)'
;MIKALKKKYALSDQGAKDLLKGIVYSVLANISLMFPVILLAIVLNQLLAPVLGASAPEISAAVYTVIGIVILAVVFIFHYCQYTATYLGTYDESARRRIGLAEKLRTLPLTFFHQRDLADLTSTIMGDCANFEHAFSHTVPQFFGAVISTGIVCIGLLIFNWQMGLALLWVAPISFAIVILSRKWQEKLSKKHMNARLELAEGIQECLETVQDIKACNQEEDYLRKLDAKMDAAEKAQISSEMTTASLLTTGQMFLRLGLATVIVVGNSLVVSGDTSLFTYILFLIAASRLYDPLSGAMSNMAELFSVQLQVNRLKEIEEYPEETGEKNIHTNGYDITFDHVQFSYEKGKPVLRDVSFTAKQGQVTALVGPSGGGKSTVAKLAAKFYPLDGGRILLGGTDIAPLNSTMLMKNFSIVFQDVVLFNNTIMENIRVGKKDATDEEVIAAAKAAQCDEFISKLSDGYQTVIGENGSTLSGGECQRLSIARALLKDAPVILLDEATASLDVDNETEIQNAISRLVKGKTVLIIAHRMRMVEAADNIVVLSDGIVAENGTHEELMKENGLYHRLVDLQTASANWKLSV
;
A
#
# COMPACT_ATOMS: atom_id res chain seq x y z
N MET A 1 10.86 -24.41 -13.68
CA MET A 1 9.52 -23.78 -13.62
C MET A 1 9.27 -23.08 -12.28
N ILE A 2 9.42 -23.73 -11.12
CA ILE A 2 9.21 -23.13 -9.78
C ILE A 2 10.06 -21.87 -9.59
N LYS A 3 11.38 -21.89 -9.87
CA LYS A 3 12.25 -20.71 -9.76
C LYS A 3 11.81 -19.53 -10.64
N ALA A 4 11.27 -19.82 -11.83
CA ALA A 4 10.77 -18.78 -12.73
C ALA A 4 9.47 -18.15 -12.20
N LEU A 5 8.54 -18.96 -11.69
CA LEU A 5 7.29 -18.48 -11.08
C LEU A 5 7.58 -17.65 -9.82
N LYS A 6 8.47 -18.13 -8.95
CA LYS A 6 8.92 -17.41 -7.77
C LYS A 6 9.47 -16.02 -8.14
N LYS A 7 10.40 -15.96 -9.10
CA LYS A 7 11.00 -14.68 -9.53
C LYS A 7 9.99 -13.74 -10.19
N LYS A 8 9.13 -14.28 -11.06
CA LYS A 8 8.18 -13.47 -11.83
C LYS A 8 7.12 -12.86 -10.92
N TYR A 9 6.57 -13.62 -9.99
CA TYR A 9 5.43 -13.23 -9.17
C TYR A 9 5.78 -12.96 -7.70
N ALA A 10 7.07 -12.94 -7.34
CA ALA A 10 7.53 -12.74 -5.96
C ALA A 10 6.86 -13.67 -4.95
N LEU A 11 6.72 -14.97 -5.29
CA LEU A 11 6.11 -15.95 -4.42
C LEU A 11 7.12 -16.53 -3.44
N SER A 12 6.64 -17.02 -2.29
CA SER A 12 7.42 -17.90 -1.41
C SER A 12 7.74 -19.23 -2.10
N ASP A 13 8.66 -20.01 -1.55
CA ASP A 13 8.95 -21.34 -2.08
C ASP A 13 7.73 -22.27 -2.00
N GLN A 14 6.92 -22.13 -0.96
CA GLN A 14 5.69 -22.88 -0.79
C GLN A 14 4.60 -22.36 -1.74
N GLY A 15 4.40 -21.03 -1.84
CA GLY A 15 3.42 -20.44 -2.75
C GLY A 15 3.67 -20.79 -4.22
N ALA A 16 4.95 -20.86 -4.64
CA ALA A 16 5.29 -21.31 -6.00
C ALA A 16 4.99 -22.80 -6.25
N LYS A 17 5.11 -23.65 -5.22
CA LYS A 17 4.71 -25.08 -5.30
C LYS A 17 3.20 -25.23 -5.34
N ASP A 18 2.48 -24.46 -4.53
CA ASP A 18 1.02 -24.52 -4.45
C ASP A 18 0.38 -23.98 -5.74
N LEU A 19 0.93 -22.90 -6.31
CA LEU A 19 0.54 -22.43 -7.64
C LEU A 19 0.75 -23.50 -8.71
N LEU A 20 1.89 -24.19 -8.69
CA LEU A 20 2.15 -25.28 -9.65
C LEU A 20 1.15 -26.42 -9.49
N LYS A 21 0.82 -26.83 -8.25
CA LYS A 21 -0.23 -27.81 -7.99
C LYS A 21 -1.57 -27.34 -8.52
N GLY A 22 -1.95 -26.07 -8.28
CA GLY A 22 -3.17 -25.47 -8.80
C GLY A 22 -3.25 -25.54 -10.33
N ILE A 23 -2.14 -25.23 -11.03
CA ILE A 23 -2.05 -25.34 -12.50
C ILE A 23 -2.24 -26.80 -12.94
N VAL A 24 -1.55 -27.76 -12.29
CA VAL A 24 -1.64 -29.20 -12.65
C VAL A 24 -3.08 -29.70 -12.47
N TYR A 25 -3.72 -29.41 -11.34
CA TYR A 25 -5.10 -29.81 -11.12
C TYR A 25 -6.09 -29.08 -12.05
N SER A 26 -5.81 -27.84 -12.45
CA SER A 26 -6.60 -27.13 -13.47
C SER A 26 -6.49 -27.81 -14.83
N VAL A 27 -5.30 -28.31 -15.21
CA VAL A 27 -5.11 -29.10 -16.43
C VAL A 27 -5.91 -30.40 -16.35
N LEU A 28 -5.79 -31.15 -15.25
CA LEU A 28 -6.50 -32.42 -15.04
C LEU A 28 -8.02 -32.23 -15.04
N ALA A 29 -8.51 -31.18 -14.38
CA ALA A 29 -9.93 -30.83 -14.35
C ALA A 29 -10.46 -30.54 -15.77
N ASN A 30 -9.75 -29.71 -16.55
CA ASN A 30 -10.13 -29.41 -17.93
C ASN A 30 -10.08 -30.64 -18.83
N ILE A 31 -9.09 -31.52 -18.69
CA ILE A 31 -9.02 -32.77 -19.46
C ILE A 31 -10.16 -33.71 -19.06
N SER A 32 -10.52 -33.79 -17.78
CA SER A 32 -11.59 -34.65 -17.31
C SER A 32 -12.97 -34.27 -17.91
N LEU A 33 -13.17 -32.99 -18.26
CA LEU A 33 -14.36 -32.52 -18.96
C LEU A 33 -14.47 -33.04 -20.41
N MET A 34 -13.40 -33.63 -20.97
CA MET A 34 -13.45 -34.32 -22.26
C MET A 34 -13.98 -35.76 -22.16
N PHE A 35 -13.99 -36.38 -20.97
CA PHE A 35 -14.50 -37.74 -20.80
C PHE A 35 -16.02 -37.89 -21.14
N PRO A 36 -16.92 -36.97 -20.73
CA PRO A 36 -18.29 -36.98 -21.19
C PRO A 36 -18.43 -36.89 -22.73
N VAL A 37 -17.54 -36.14 -23.38
CA VAL A 37 -17.50 -35.99 -24.86
C VAL A 37 -17.14 -37.34 -25.50
N ILE A 38 -16.16 -38.05 -24.95
CA ILE A 38 -15.74 -39.37 -25.42
C ILE A 38 -16.91 -40.38 -25.23
N LEU A 39 -17.58 -40.35 -24.09
CA LEU A 39 -18.72 -41.22 -23.82
C LEU A 39 -19.84 -40.94 -24.83
N LEU A 40 -20.15 -39.65 -25.08
CA LEU A 40 -21.15 -39.25 -26.07
C LEU A 40 -20.78 -39.76 -27.48
N ALA A 41 -19.50 -39.67 -27.85
CA ALA A 41 -19.01 -40.18 -29.13
C ALA A 41 -19.21 -41.70 -29.25
N ILE A 42 -18.96 -42.47 -28.20
CA ILE A 42 -19.17 -43.94 -28.21
C ILE A 42 -20.65 -44.26 -28.36
N VAL A 43 -21.56 -43.55 -27.64
CA VAL A 43 -23.02 -43.73 -27.76
C VAL A 43 -23.49 -43.38 -29.17
N LEU A 44 -23.04 -42.27 -29.73
CA LEU A 44 -23.37 -41.86 -31.11
C LEU A 44 -22.87 -42.87 -32.14
N ASN A 45 -21.67 -43.41 -31.97
CA ASN A 45 -21.15 -44.45 -32.85
C ASN A 45 -22.05 -45.68 -32.85
N GLN A 46 -22.48 -46.15 -31.66
CA GLN A 46 -23.40 -47.30 -31.55
C GLN A 46 -24.75 -47.05 -32.20
N LEU A 47 -25.30 -45.82 -32.05
CA LEU A 47 -26.59 -45.44 -32.64
C LEU A 47 -26.52 -45.24 -34.18
N LEU A 48 -25.41 -44.73 -34.71
CA LEU A 48 -25.24 -44.44 -36.13
C LEU A 48 -24.76 -45.67 -36.93
N ALA A 49 -24.04 -46.60 -36.34
CA ALA A 49 -23.46 -47.77 -37.03
C ALA A 49 -24.52 -48.58 -37.81
N PRO A 50 -25.73 -48.89 -37.28
CA PRO A 50 -26.76 -49.63 -38.03
C PRO A 50 -27.25 -48.84 -39.24
N VAL A 51 -27.39 -47.51 -39.14
CA VAL A 51 -27.84 -46.64 -40.22
C VAL A 51 -26.81 -46.55 -41.36
N LEU A 52 -25.52 -46.66 -40.98
CA LEU A 52 -24.36 -46.59 -41.92
C LEU A 52 -23.93 -47.97 -42.44
N GLY A 53 -24.66 -49.03 -42.09
CA GLY A 53 -24.32 -50.40 -42.50
C GLY A 53 -23.03 -50.95 -41.88
N ALA A 54 -22.59 -50.34 -40.79
CA ALA A 54 -21.41 -50.76 -40.02
C ALA A 54 -21.82 -51.56 -38.77
N SER A 55 -20.91 -52.44 -38.29
CA SER A 55 -21.12 -53.15 -37.04
C SER A 55 -20.48 -52.38 -35.89
N ALA A 56 -21.25 -52.05 -34.85
CA ALA A 56 -20.73 -51.54 -33.60
C ALA A 56 -21.04 -52.50 -32.45
N PRO A 57 -20.23 -52.57 -31.42
CA PRO A 57 -20.50 -53.41 -30.25
C PRO A 57 -21.76 -52.90 -29.54
N GLU A 58 -22.67 -53.84 -29.27
CA GLU A 58 -23.90 -53.52 -28.48
C GLU A 58 -23.54 -53.42 -26.99
N ILE A 59 -23.51 -52.18 -26.48
CA ILE A 59 -23.27 -51.90 -25.06
C ILE A 59 -24.64 -51.60 -24.43
N SER A 60 -24.94 -52.25 -23.31
CA SER A 60 -26.23 -52.07 -22.63
C SER A 60 -26.31 -50.68 -21.97
N ALA A 61 -27.53 -50.11 -21.88
CA ALA A 61 -27.77 -48.83 -21.21
C ALA A 61 -27.25 -48.80 -19.76
N ALA A 62 -27.29 -49.95 -19.06
CA ALA A 62 -26.77 -50.05 -17.70
C ALA A 62 -25.25 -49.77 -17.62
N VAL A 63 -24.48 -50.29 -18.60
CA VAL A 63 -23.02 -50.03 -18.66
C VAL A 63 -22.75 -48.56 -18.94
N TYR A 64 -23.47 -47.90 -19.83
CA TYR A 64 -23.33 -46.49 -20.07
C TYR A 64 -23.63 -45.64 -18.82
N THR A 65 -24.66 -46.06 -18.05
CA THR A 65 -25.00 -45.38 -16.78
C THR A 65 -23.88 -45.51 -15.77
N VAL A 66 -23.31 -46.70 -15.61
CA VAL A 66 -22.16 -46.93 -14.68
C VAL A 66 -20.94 -46.10 -15.11
N ILE A 67 -20.61 -46.15 -16.41
CA ILE A 67 -19.50 -45.33 -16.94
C ILE A 67 -19.76 -43.85 -16.70
N GLY A 68 -20.98 -43.36 -16.93
CA GLY A 68 -21.35 -41.98 -16.67
C GLY A 68 -21.18 -41.54 -15.22
N ILE A 69 -21.60 -42.42 -14.27
CA ILE A 69 -21.42 -42.17 -12.84
C ILE A 69 -19.92 -42.12 -12.48
N VAL A 70 -19.12 -43.03 -13.01
CA VAL A 70 -17.65 -43.03 -12.78
C VAL A 70 -17.00 -41.74 -13.34
N ILE A 71 -17.37 -41.33 -14.55
CA ILE A 71 -16.88 -40.07 -15.15
C ILE A 71 -17.25 -38.88 -14.28
N LEU A 72 -18.50 -38.79 -13.80
CA LEU A 72 -18.93 -37.71 -12.91
C LEU A 72 -18.14 -37.69 -11.61
N ALA A 73 -17.88 -38.87 -11.01
CA ALA A 73 -17.05 -38.97 -9.82
C ALA A 73 -15.60 -38.47 -10.07
N VAL A 74 -15.00 -38.86 -11.20
CA VAL A 74 -13.65 -38.43 -11.60
C VAL A 74 -13.60 -36.92 -11.82
N VAL A 75 -14.57 -36.36 -12.55
CA VAL A 75 -14.68 -34.91 -12.78
C VAL A 75 -14.83 -34.17 -11.45
N PHE A 76 -15.69 -34.67 -10.55
CA PHE A 76 -15.87 -34.06 -9.22
C PHE A 76 -14.56 -34.08 -8.42
N ILE A 77 -13.85 -35.20 -8.38
CA ILE A 77 -12.59 -35.34 -7.63
C ILE A 77 -11.55 -34.34 -8.16
N PHE A 78 -11.35 -34.25 -9.48
CA PHE A 78 -10.37 -33.31 -10.05
C PHE A 78 -10.75 -31.85 -9.81
N HIS A 79 -12.02 -31.48 -9.91
CA HIS A 79 -12.49 -30.12 -9.59
C HIS A 79 -12.35 -29.81 -8.10
N TYR A 80 -12.62 -30.77 -7.22
CA TYR A 80 -12.41 -30.61 -5.78
C TYR A 80 -10.93 -30.40 -5.45
N CYS A 81 -10.04 -31.22 -6.04
CA CYS A 81 -8.60 -31.04 -5.87
C CYS A 81 -8.09 -29.72 -6.44
N GLN A 82 -8.61 -29.31 -7.60
CA GLN A 82 -8.31 -28.00 -8.19
C GLN A 82 -8.70 -26.87 -7.26
N TYR A 83 -9.98 -26.88 -6.81
CA TYR A 83 -10.49 -25.86 -5.90
C TYR A 83 -9.65 -25.74 -4.64
N THR A 84 -9.39 -26.88 -3.97
CA THR A 84 -8.60 -26.92 -2.75
C THR A 84 -7.16 -26.41 -2.98
N ALA A 85 -6.51 -26.82 -4.06
CA ALA A 85 -5.13 -26.43 -4.35
C ALA A 85 -5.03 -24.95 -4.73
N THR A 86 -6.01 -24.39 -5.47
CA THR A 86 -5.97 -23.00 -5.89
C THR A 86 -6.34 -22.05 -4.76
N TYR A 87 -7.41 -22.31 -4.01
CA TYR A 87 -7.90 -21.37 -2.99
C TYR A 87 -7.07 -21.44 -1.71
N LEU A 88 -6.94 -22.61 -1.08
CA LEU A 88 -6.23 -22.70 0.20
C LEU A 88 -4.77 -22.27 0.08
N GLY A 89 -4.06 -22.73 -0.96
CA GLY A 89 -2.66 -22.34 -1.18
C GLY A 89 -2.49 -20.83 -1.40
N THR A 90 -3.45 -20.19 -2.09
CA THR A 90 -3.38 -18.74 -2.34
C THR A 90 -3.70 -17.92 -1.10
N TYR A 91 -4.70 -18.33 -0.31
CA TYR A 91 -5.02 -17.62 0.94
C TYR A 91 -3.88 -17.70 1.95
N ASP A 92 -3.23 -18.85 2.08
CA ASP A 92 -2.05 -19.02 2.94
C ASP A 92 -0.87 -18.14 2.47
N GLU A 93 -0.64 -18.05 1.17
CA GLU A 93 0.41 -17.20 0.60
C GLU A 93 0.09 -15.72 0.80
N SER A 94 -1.17 -15.30 0.60
CA SER A 94 -1.63 -13.94 0.83
C SER A 94 -1.49 -13.53 2.29
N ALA A 95 -1.86 -14.40 3.22
CA ALA A 95 -1.71 -14.17 4.65
C ALA A 95 -0.22 -14.00 5.04
N ARG A 96 0.66 -14.90 4.56
CA ARG A 96 2.11 -14.78 4.79
C ARG A 96 2.67 -13.49 4.21
N ARG A 97 2.22 -13.07 3.03
CA ARG A 97 2.67 -11.85 2.38
C ARG A 97 2.25 -10.61 3.17
N ARG A 98 0.99 -10.54 3.63
CA ARG A 98 0.51 -9.42 4.48
C ARG A 98 1.32 -9.32 5.78
N ILE A 99 1.59 -10.45 6.44
CA ILE A 99 2.44 -10.49 7.64
C ILE A 99 3.86 -10.03 7.30
N GLY A 100 4.45 -10.56 6.24
CA GLY A 100 5.80 -10.19 5.79
C GLY A 100 5.92 -8.71 5.44
N LEU A 101 4.91 -8.12 4.78
CA LEU A 101 4.86 -6.69 4.51
C LEU A 101 4.77 -5.87 5.81
N ALA A 102 3.93 -6.28 6.78
CA ALA A 102 3.84 -5.62 8.06
C ALA A 102 5.17 -5.67 8.85
N GLU A 103 5.85 -6.82 8.83
CA GLU A 103 7.19 -6.96 9.41
C GLU A 103 8.21 -6.09 8.67
N LYS A 104 8.15 -6.05 7.34
CA LYS A 104 9.02 -5.21 6.51
C LYS A 104 8.84 -3.73 6.83
N LEU A 105 7.60 -3.25 6.91
CA LEU A 105 7.32 -1.85 7.27
C LEU A 105 7.98 -1.45 8.60
N ARG A 106 8.01 -2.35 9.57
CA ARG A 106 8.66 -2.12 10.85
C ARG A 106 10.18 -1.92 10.76
N THR A 107 10.82 -2.47 9.71
CA THR A 107 12.27 -2.40 9.49
C THR A 107 12.70 -1.30 8.52
N LEU A 108 11.74 -0.59 7.92
CA LEU A 108 12.01 0.48 6.97
C LEU A 108 12.42 1.78 7.69
N PRO A 109 13.32 2.57 7.09
CA PRO A 109 13.70 3.86 7.65
C PRO A 109 12.52 4.85 7.61
N LEU A 110 12.51 5.81 8.53
CA LEU A 110 11.45 6.84 8.62
C LEU A 110 11.32 7.66 7.33
N THR A 111 12.41 7.85 6.61
CA THR A 111 12.43 8.54 5.30
C THR A 111 11.52 7.89 4.26
N PHE A 112 11.34 6.56 4.32
CA PHE A 112 10.41 5.85 3.44
C PHE A 112 8.97 6.36 3.58
N PHE A 113 8.51 6.54 4.82
CA PHE A 113 7.15 7.00 5.12
C PHE A 113 6.92 8.47 4.79
N HIS A 114 7.98 9.29 4.81
CA HIS A 114 7.87 10.70 4.42
C HIS A 114 7.91 10.94 2.91
N GLN A 115 8.46 10.00 2.14
CA GLN A 115 8.55 10.10 0.69
C GLN A 115 7.37 9.46 -0.04
N ARG A 116 6.51 8.73 0.65
CA ARG A 116 5.35 8.06 0.09
C ARG A 116 4.06 8.56 0.73
N ASP A 117 3.03 8.68 -0.10
CA ASP A 117 1.69 8.94 0.39
C ASP A 117 1.19 7.73 1.20
N LEU A 118 0.69 7.98 2.40
CA LEU A 118 0.14 6.96 3.29
C LEU A 118 -1.10 6.28 2.66
N ALA A 119 -1.91 7.02 1.90
CA ALA A 119 -3.06 6.49 1.20
C ALA A 119 -2.64 5.51 0.09
N ASP A 120 -1.57 5.83 -0.67
CA ASP A 120 -1.01 4.92 -1.68
C ASP A 120 -0.44 3.64 -1.03
N LEU A 121 0.28 3.78 0.08
CA LEU A 121 0.83 2.66 0.83
C LEU A 121 -0.29 1.73 1.37
N THR A 122 -1.34 2.31 1.94
CA THR A 122 -2.51 1.57 2.42
C THR A 122 -3.22 0.86 1.27
N SER A 123 -3.42 1.54 0.14
CA SER A 123 -4.01 0.96 -1.07
C SER A 123 -3.17 -0.20 -1.60
N THR A 124 -1.84 -0.08 -1.58
CA THR A 124 -0.94 -1.15 -2.00
C THR A 124 -1.04 -2.37 -1.08
N ILE A 125 -1.01 -2.18 0.23
CA ILE A 125 -1.06 -3.29 1.20
C ILE A 125 -2.43 -3.98 1.21
N MET A 126 -3.52 -3.21 1.18
CA MET A 126 -4.87 -3.77 1.26
C MET A 126 -5.40 -4.17 -0.12
N GLY A 127 -5.36 -3.26 -1.09
CA GLY A 127 -5.93 -3.45 -2.41
C GLY A 127 -5.10 -4.38 -3.31
N ASP A 128 -3.80 -4.13 -3.44
CA ASP A 128 -2.96 -4.94 -4.33
C ASP A 128 -2.77 -6.37 -3.79
N CYS A 129 -2.75 -6.57 -2.45
CA CYS A 129 -2.76 -7.92 -1.88
C CYS A 129 -4.08 -8.65 -2.14
N ALA A 130 -5.23 -7.98 -2.10
CA ALA A 130 -6.52 -8.58 -2.41
C ALA A 130 -6.63 -8.94 -3.90
N ASN A 131 -6.17 -8.05 -4.78
CA ASN A 131 -6.12 -8.32 -6.23
C ASN A 131 -5.14 -9.46 -6.56
N PHE A 132 -3.99 -9.51 -5.89
CA PHE A 132 -3.07 -10.63 -5.97
C PHE A 132 -3.74 -11.95 -5.58
N GLU A 133 -4.46 -11.97 -4.46
CA GLU A 133 -5.20 -13.13 -3.97
C GLU A 133 -6.23 -13.60 -5.00
N HIS A 134 -7.04 -12.69 -5.55
CA HIS A 134 -8.01 -13.00 -6.61
C HIS A 134 -7.33 -13.58 -7.86
N ALA A 135 -6.27 -12.95 -8.32
CA ALA A 135 -5.58 -13.39 -9.52
C ALA A 135 -4.92 -14.77 -9.38
N PHE A 136 -4.37 -15.09 -8.22
CA PHE A 136 -3.70 -16.38 -8.00
C PHE A 136 -4.64 -17.52 -7.60
N SER A 137 -5.81 -17.21 -7.04
CA SER A 137 -6.86 -18.21 -6.80
C SER A 137 -7.66 -18.55 -8.05
N HIS A 138 -7.87 -17.59 -8.96
CA HIS A 138 -8.73 -17.75 -10.13
C HIS A 138 -7.96 -17.67 -11.45
N THR A 139 -7.38 -16.53 -11.76
CA THR A 139 -6.93 -16.15 -13.11
C THR A 139 -5.71 -16.94 -13.57
N VAL A 140 -4.64 -16.96 -12.75
CA VAL A 140 -3.34 -17.56 -13.15
C VAL A 140 -3.46 -19.08 -13.34
N PRO A 141 -3.99 -19.87 -12.38
CA PRO A 141 -4.13 -21.32 -12.56
C PRO A 141 -5.05 -21.68 -13.72
N GLN A 142 -6.17 -20.97 -13.89
CA GLN A 142 -7.13 -21.22 -14.95
C GLN A 142 -6.54 -20.91 -16.33
N PHE A 143 -5.81 -19.79 -16.48
CA PHE A 143 -5.14 -19.44 -17.74
C PHE A 143 -4.16 -20.52 -18.17
N PHE A 144 -3.20 -20.87 -17.30
CA PHE A 144 -2.21 -21.90 -17.63
C PHE A 144 -2.86 -23.28 -17.78
N GLY A 145 -3.85 -23.57 -16.95
CA GLY A 145 -4.63 -24.81 -17.05
C GLY A 145 -5.33 -24.94 -18.40
N ALA A 146 -6.03 -23.88 -18.85
CA ALA A 146 -6.72 -23.85 -20.13
C ALA A 146 -5.77 -23.98 -21.32
N VAL A 147 -4.67 -23.21 -21.34
CA VAL A 147 -3.70 -23.24 -22.45
C VAL A 147 -3.01 -24.60 -22.55
N ILE A 148 -2.57 -25.18 -21.43
CA ILE A 148 -1.88 -26.49 -21.44
C ILE A 148 -2.85 -27.62 -21.78
N SER A 149 -4.02 -27.67 -21.16
CA SER A 149 -5.02 -28.73 -21.45
C SER A 149 -5.50 -28.69 -22.88
N THR A 150 -5.80 -27.49 -23.40
CA THR A 150 -6.16 -27.32 -24.80
C THR A 150 -5.03 -27.76 -25.73
N GLY A 151 -3.79 -27.40 -25.43
CA GLY A 151 -2.61 -27.86 -26.20
C GLY A 151 -2.52 -29.39 -26.28
N ILE A 152 -2.75 -30.09 -25.16
CA ILE A 152 -2.74 -31.57 -25.11
C ILE A 152 -3.88 -32.14 -25.98
N VAL A 153 -5.09 -31.60 -25.86
CA VAL A 153 -6.25 -32.03 -26.65
C VAL A 153 -6.01 -31.78 -28.14
N CYS A 154 -5.44 -30.62 -28.50
CA CYS A 154 -5.10 -30.25 -29.86
C CYS A 154 -4.11 -31.23 -30.51
N ILE A 155 -3.06 -31.63 -29.77
CA ILE A 155 -2.10 -32.64 -30.25
C ILE A 155 -2.83 -33.97 -30.51
N GLY A 156 -3.70 -34.40 -29.60
CA GLY A 156 -4.51 -35.60 -29.78
C GLY A 156 -5.39 -35.56 -31.02
N LEU A 157 -6.06 -34.43 -31.26
CA LEU A 157 -6.92 -34.24 -32.44
C LEU A 157 -6.11 -34.21 -33.76
N LEU A 158 -4.94 -33.61 -33.77
CA LEU A 158 -4.03 -33.59 -34.93
C LEU A 158 -3.51 -35.01 -35.26
N ILE A 159 -3.20 -35.83 -34.26
CA ILE A 159 -2.79 -37.23 -34.47
C ILE A 159 -3.94 -38.06 -35.00
N PHE A 160 -5.19 -37.77 -34.54
CA PHE A 160 -6.38 -38.51 -34.94
C PHE A 160 -6.79 -38.24 -36.40
N ASN A 161 -6.86 -36.95 -36.78
CA ASN A 161 -7.04 -36.50 -38.14
C ASN A 161 -6.43 -35.10 -38.32
N TRP A 162 -5.30 -35.01 -39.01
CA TRP A 162 -4.52 -33.77 -39.12
C TRP A 162 -5.23 -32.68 -39.94
N GLN A 163 -6.02 -33.06 -40.98
CA GLN A 163 -6.74 -32.11 -41.82
C GLN A 163 -7.86 -31.42 -41.02
N MET A 164 -8.67 -32.20 -40.32
CA MET A 164 -9.70 -31.69 -39.43
C MET A 164 -9.10 -30.93 -38.24
N GLY A 165 -7.99 -31.42 -37.71
CA GLY A 165 -7.25 -30.73 -36.63
C GLY A 165 -6.73 -29.36 -37.06
N LEU A 166 -6.16 -29.23 -38.25
CA LEU A 166 -5.74 -27.92 -38.77
C LEU A 166 -6.92 -27.00 -39.02
N ALA A 167 -8.04 -27.51 -39.58
CA ALA A 167 -9.26 -26.75 -39.76
C ALA A 167 -9.83 -26.19 -38.44
N LEU A 168 -9.60 -26.89 -37.34
CA LEU A 168 -10.02 -26.46 -36.01
C LEU A 168 -9.09 -25.43 -35.38
N LEU A 169 -7.75 -25.56 -35.57
CA LEU A 169 -6.76 -24.89 -34.74
C LEU A 169 -6.23 -23.57 -35.30
N TRP A 170 -6.29 -23.35 -36.63
CA TRP A 170 -5.71 -22.16 -37.25
C TRP A 170 -6.26 -20.83 -36.69
N VAL A 171 -7.48 -20.84 -36.17
CA VAL A 171 -8.13 -19.64 -35.61
C VAL A 171 -7.53 -19.21 -34.26
N ALA A 172 -7.01 -20.16 -33.47
CA ALA A 172 -6.52 -19.87 -32.13
C ALA A 172 -5.32 -18.89 -32.12
N PRO A 173 -4.24 -19.07 -32.93
CA PRO A 173 -3.13 -18.11 -33.00
C PRO A 173 -3.59 -16.71 -33.42
N ILE A 174 -4.54 -16.62 -34.34
CA ILE A 174 -5.06 -15.32 -34.83
C ILE A 174 -5.85 -14.62 -33.73
N SER A 175 -6.75 -15.37 -33.06
CA SER A 175 -7.55 -14.83 -31.96
C SER A 175 -6.67 -14.31 -30.80
N PHE A 176 -5.66 -15.06 -30.41
CA PHE A 176 -4.69 -14.60 -29.40
C PHE A 176 -3.86 -13.42 -29.90
N ALA A 177 -3.46 -13.39 -31.18
CA ALA A 177 -2.73 -12.27 -31.76
C ALA A 177 -3.54 -10.96 -31.71
N ILE A 178 -4.85 -11.00 -31.97
CA ILE A 178 -5.74 -9.82 -31.86
C ILE A 178 -5.64 -9.23 -30.44
N VAL A 179 -5.76 -10.07 -29.40
CA VAL A 179 -5.72 -9.61 -28.01
C VAL A 179 -4.32 -9.12 -27.62
N ILE A 180 -3.26 -9.82 -28.01
CA ILE A 180 -1.88 -9.45 -27.68
C ILE A 180 -1.48 -8.14 -28.37
N LEU A 181 -1.81 -7.97 -29.64
CA LEU A 181 -1.46 -6.76 -30.40
C LEU A 181 -2.21 -5.52 -29.92
N SER A 182 -3.45 -5.70 -29.41
CA SER A 182 -4.25 -4.60 -28.86
C SER A 182 -3.78 -4.14 -27.47
N ARG A 183 -2.86 -4.87 -26.82
CA ARG A 183 -2.40 -4.61 -25.44
C ARG A 183 -1.98 -3.15 -25.20
N LYS A 184 -1.13 -2.59 -26.06
CA LYS A 184 -0.63 -1.21 -25.90
C LYS A 184 -1.75 -0.17 -25.92
N TRP A 185 -2.77 -0.40 -26.72
CA TRP A 185 -3.94 0.47 -26.80
C TRP A 185 -4.80 0.36 -25.54
N GLN A 186 -5.07 -0.86 -25.09
CA GLN A 186 -5.78 -1.11 -23.82
C GLN A 186 -5.06 -0.48 -22.62
N GLU A 187 -3.72 -0.65 -22.52
CA GLU A 187 -2.91 -0.05 -21.45
C GLU A 187 -3.00 1.49 -21.44
N LYS A 188 -3.01 2.13 -22.63
CA LYS A 188 -3.15 3.59 -22.74
C LYS A 188 -4.50 4.08 -22.23
N LEU A 189 -5.59 3.39 -22.61
CA LEU A 189 -6.94 3.75 -22.16
C LEU A 189 -7.15 3.47 -20.67
N SER A 190 -6.63 2.34 -20.19
CA SER A 190 -6.68 2.00 -18.76
C SER A 190 -5.92 3.03 -17.89
N LYS A 191 -4.75 3.52 -18.35
CA LYS A 191 -4.05 4.61 -17.66
C LYS A 191 -4.86 5.90 -17.63
N LYS A 192 -5.52 6.26 -18.75
CA LYS A 192 -6.37 7.45 -18.80
C LYS A 192 -7.55 7.33 -17.82
N HIS A 193 -8.18 6.16 -17.76
CA HIS A 193 -9.26 5.89 -16.81
C HIS A 193 -8.75 5.97 -15.36
N MET A 194 -7.59 5.37 -15.05
CA MET A 194 -7.00 5.40 -13.72
C MET A 194 -6.72 6.85 -13.28
N ASN A 195 -6.11 7.67 -14.13
CA ASN A 195 -5.82 9.07 -13.81
C ASN A 195 -7.11 9.86 -13.53
N ALA A 196 -8.12 9.73 -14.39
CA ALA A 196 -9.40 10.41 -14.18
C ALA A 196 -10.10 9.95 -12.89
N ARG A 197 -9.99 8.67 -12.53
CA ARG A 197 -10.51 8.14 -11.25
C ARG A 197 -9.76 8.71 -10.04
N LEU A 198 -8.44 8.88 -10.12
CA LEU A 198 -7.64 9.51 -9.06
C LEU A 198 -8.02 10.98 -8.89
N GLU A 199 -8.11 11.76 -10.00
CA GLU A 199 -8.55 13.16 -9.96
C GLU A 199 -9.96 13.32 -9.36
N LEU A 200 -10.87 12.38 -9.62
CA LEU A 200 -12.18 12.36 -8.99
C LEU A 200 -12.09 12.03 -7.49
N ALA A 201 -11.28 11.05 -7.10
CA ALA A 201 -11.10 10.68 -5.71
C ALA A 201 -10.50 11.84 -4.89
N GLU A 202 -9.48 12.52 -5.43
CA GLU A 202 -8.90 13.74 -4.86
C GLU A 202 -9.94 14.85 -4.72
N GLY A 203 -10.78 15.05 -5.74
CA GLY A 203 -11.87 16.05 -5.67
C GLY A 203 -12.93 15.72 -4.62
N ILE A 204 -13.28 14.45 -4.45
CA ILE A 204 -14.21 14.01 -3.39
C ILE A 204 -13.59 14.22 -2.01
N GLN A 205 -12.32 13.86 -1.84
CA GLN A 205 -11.59 14.03 -0.59
C GLN A 205 -11.52 15.53 -0.23
N GLU A 206 -11.11 16.39 -1.16
CA GLU A 206 -11.08 17.84 -0.98
C GLU A 206 -12.46 18.39 -0.56
N CYS A 207 -13.54 17.90 -1.21
CA CYS A 207 -14.91 18.28 -0.85
C CYS A 207 -15.26 17.92 0.60
N LEU A 208 -14.87 16.73 1.05
CA LEU A 208 -15.15 16.27 2.41
C LEU A 208 -14.32 17.04 3.46
N GLU A 209 -13.07 17.34 3.16
CA GLU A 209 -12.18 18.08 4.04
C GLU A 209 -12.60 19.56 4.17
N THR A 210 -13.07 20.15 3.07
CA THR A 210 -13.41 21.58 3.01
C THR A 210 -14.92 21.88 3.05
N VAL A 211 -15.76 20.90 3.36
CA VAL A 211 -17.22 21.03 3.31
C VAL A 211 -17.76 22.19 4.17
N GLN A 212 -17.14 22.46 5.32
CA GLN A 212 -17.53 23.56 6.20
C GLN A 212 -17.22 24.91 5.56
N ASP A 213 -16.06 25.06 4.94
CA ASP A 213 -15.64 26.30 4.28
C ASP A 213 -16.48 26.55 3.02
N ILE A 214 -16.75 25.51 2.22
CA ILE A 214 -17.62 25.58 1.04
C ILE A 214 -19.00 26.10 1.45
N LYS A 215 -19.59 25.57 2.53
CA LYS A 215 -20.88 26.01 3.06
C LYS A 215 -20.82 27.43 3.64
N ALA A 216 -19.79 27.72 4.42
CA ALA A 216 -19.61 29.05 5.02
C ALA A 216 -19.48 30.17 3.95
N CYS A 217 -18.89 29.82 2.79
CA CYS A 217 -18.70 30.73 1.67
C CYS A 217 -19.86 30.73 0.65
N ASN A 218 -20.90 29.91 0.82
CA ASN A 218 -22.00 29.69 -0.13
C ASN A 218 -21.49 29.31 -1.54
N GLN A 219 -20.51 28.40 -1.63
CA GLN A 219 -19.88 27.98 -2.88
C GLN A 219 -20.29 26.55 -3.30
N GLU A 220 -21.36 25.99 -2.72
CA GLU A 220 -21.76 24.58 -2.94
C GLU A 220 -22.06 24.32 -4.41
N GLU A 221 -22.84 25.18 -5.08
CA GLU A 221 -23.23 24.96 -6.48
C GLU A 221 -22.02 24.98 -7.44
N ASP A 222 -21.09 25.91 -7.20
CA ASP A 222 -19.90 26.06 -8.05
C ASP A 222 -18.94 24.88 -7.86
N TYR A 223 -18.78 24.44 -6.60
CA TYR A 223 -17.94 23.31 -6.28
C TYR A 223 -18.53 21.99 -6.82
N LEU A 224 -19.83 21.74 -6.62
CA LEU A 224 -20.53 20.57 -7.14
C LEU A 224 -20.44 20.50 -8.67
N ARG A 225 -20.60 21.62 -9.36
CA ARG A 225 -20.45 21.67 -10.83
C ARG A 225 -19.05 21.25 -11.28
N LYS A 226 -17.99 21.62 -10.55
CA LYS A 226 -16.61 21.19 -10.83
C LYS A 226 -16.42 19.69 -10.55
N LEU A 227 -17.02 19.20 -9.47
CA LEU A 227 -16.98 17.79 -9.11
C LEU A 227 -17.74 16.93 -10.14
N ASP A 228 -18.93 17.39 -10.60
CA ASP A 228 -19.70 16.72 -11.65
C ASP A 228 -18.89 16.63 -12.96
N ALA A 229 -18.14 17.68 -13.32
CA ALA A 229 -17.28 17.64 -14.48
C ALA A 229 -16.14 16.59 -14.36
N LYS A 230 -15.57 16.43 -13.16
CA LYS A 230 -14.60 15.34 -12.87
C LYS A 230 -15.26 13.96 -12.93
N MET A 231 -16.50 13.82 -12.41
CA MET A 231 -17.28 12.59 -12.50
C MET A 231 -17.57 12.21 -13.95
N ASP A 232 -18.06 13.13 -14.76
CA ASP A 232 -18.30 12.95 -16.19
C ASP A 232 -17.03 12.54 -16.96
N ALA A 233 -15.89 13.14 -16.62
CA ALA A 233 -14.61 12.81 -17.24
C ALA A 233 -14.16 11.38 -16.87
N ALA A 234 -14.32 10.99 -15.60
CA ALA A 234 -14.01 9.65 -15.11
C ALA A 234 -14.94 8.60 -15.76
N GLU A 235 -16.26 8.87 -15.82
CA GLU A 235 -17.24 7.99 -16.48
C GLU A 235 -16.93 7.79 -17.96
N LYS A 236 -16.68 8.87 -18.72
CA LYS A 236 -16.32 8.80 -20.14
C LYS A 236 -15.03 8.02 -20.37
N ALA A 237 -14.03 8.21 -19.49
CA ALA A 237 -12.78 7.47 -19.56
C ALA A 237 -12.99 5.98 -19.26
N GLN A 238 -13.85 5.64 -18.28
CA GLN A 238 -14.23 4.27 -17.93
C GLN A 238 -14.95 3.60 -19.09
N ILE A 239 -16.02 4.20 -19.59
CA ILE A 239 -16.79 3.67 -20.72
C ILE A 239 -15.88 3.43 -21.94
N SER A 240 -15.03 4.39 -22.27
CA SER A 240 -14.08 4.25 -23.39
C SER A 240 -13.10 3.08 -23.19
N SER A 241 -12.59 2.90 -21.97
CA SER A 241 -11.66 1.80 -21.63
C SER A 241 -12.37 0.44 -21.69
N GLU A 242 -13.53 0.33 -21.05
CA GLU A 242 -14.30 -0.92 -20.99
C GLU A 242 -14.83 -1.35 -22.34
N MET A 243 -15.45 -0.43 -23.10
CA MET A 243 -15.99 -0.72 -24.43
C MET A 243 -14.90 -1.14 -25.41
N THR A 244 -13.72 -0.50 -25.35
CA THR A 244 -12.60 -0.89 -26.21
C THR A 244 -12.08 -2.28 -25.84
N THR A 245 -11.89 -2.54 -24.56
CA THR A 245 -11.40 -3.85 -24.08
C THR A 245 -12.40 -4.95 -24.40
N ALA A 246 -13.69 -4.72 -24.12
CA ALA A 246 -14.76 -5.68 -24.41
C ALA A 246 -14.89 -5.96 -25.91
N SER A 247 -14.87 -4.92 -26.75
CA SER A 247 -14.96 -5.07 -28.21
C SER A 247 -13.81 -5.88 -28.80
N LEU A 248 -12.58 -5.60 -28.36
CA LEU A 248 -11.38 -6.32 -28.83
C LEU A 248 -11.39 -7.79 -28.37
N LEU A 249 -11.77 -8.02 -27.11
CA LEU A 249 -11.89 -9.36 -26.56
C LEU A 249 -12.97 -10.16 -27.28
N THR A 250 -14.16 -9.59 -27.42
CA THR A 250 -15.29 -10.22 -28.12
C THR A 250 -14.95 -10.51 -29.58
N THR A 251 -14.27 -9.58 -30.27
CA THR A 251 -13.78 -9.79 -31.64
C THR A 251 -12.87 -11.02 -31.71
N GLY A 252 -11.88 -11.12 -30.80
CA GLY A 252 -11.01 -12.29 -30.73
C GLY A 252 -11.78 -13.59 -30.46
N GLN A 253 -12.77 -13.57 -29.54
CA GLN A 253 -13.62 -14.72 -29.23
C GLN A 253 -14.54 -15.10 -30.42
N MET A 254 -15.05 -14.13 -31.17
CA MET A 254 -15.82 -14.40 -32.39
C MET A 254 -14.96 -15.04 -33.47
N PHE A 255 -13.73 -14.55 -33.66
CA PHE A 255 -12.78 -15.20 -34.57
C PHE A 255 -12.49 -16.64 -34.19
N LEU A 256 -12.38 -16.93 -32.90
CA LEU A 256 -12.17 -18.29 -32.41
C LEU A 256 -13.30 -19.23 -32.85
N ARG A 257 -14.56 -18.76 -32.84
CA ARG A 257 -15.73 -19.53 -33.28
C ARG A 257 -15.79 -19.80 -34.79
N LEU A 258 -15.05 -19.05 -35.63
CA LEU A 258 -14.94 -19.35 -37.06
C LEU A 258 -14.29 -20.72 -37.31
N GLY A 259 -13.52 -21.24 -36.37
CA GLY A 259 -12.97 -22.58 -36.45
C GLY A 259 -14.04 -23.69 -36.57
N LEU A 260 -15.22 -23.49 -35.96
CA LEU A 260 -16.33 -24.41 -36.15
C LEU A 260 -16.82 -24.40 -37.59
N ALA A 261 -16.95 -23.21 -38.21
CA ALA A 261 -17.36 -23.10 -39.61
C ALA A 261 -16.36 -23.77 -40.57
N THR A 262 -15.05 -23.61 -40.30
CA THR A 262 -14.01 -24.26 -41.13
C THR A 262 -14.02 -25.78 -40.95
N VAL A 263 -14.27 -26.29 -39.73
CA VAL A 263 -14.44 -27.73 -39.50
C VAL A 263 -15.66 -28.27 -40.27
N ILE A 264 -16.76 -27.52 -40.33
CA ILE A 264 -17.95 -27.91 -41.11
C ILE A 264 -17.63 -28.01 -42.59
N VAL A 265 -16.97 -27.00 -43.16
CA VAL A 265 -16.65 -26.97 -44.60
C VAL A 265 -15.66 -28.05 -44.99
N VAL A 266 -14.53 -28.13 -44.27
CA VAL A 266 -13.47 -29.11 -44.54
C VAL A 266 -13.97 -30.52 -44.24
N GLY A 267 -14.67 -30.73 -43.14
CA GLY A 267 -15.20 -32.04 -42.74
C GLY A 267 -16.23 -32.54 -43.76
N ASN A 268 -17.14 -31.69 -44.23
CA ASN A 268 -18.11 -32.09 -45.26
C ASN A 268 -17.38 -32.51 -46.56
N SER A 269 -16.36 -31.77 -46.99
CA SER A 269 -15.54 -32.14 -48.16
C SER A 269 -14.86 -33.50 -47.99
N LEU A 270 -14.24 -33.76 -46.80
CA LEU A 270 -13.56 -35.02 -46.53
C LEU A 270 -14.50 -36.21 -46.38
N VAL A 271 -15.72 -36.01 -45.91
CA VAL A 271 -16.74 -37.05 -45.85
C VAL A 271 -17.25 -37.39 -47.24
N VAL A 272 -17.49 -36.40 -48.10
CA VAL A 272 -17.94 -36.61 -49.50
C VAL A 272 -16.85 -37.27 -50.32
N SER A 273 -15.58 -36.95 -50.14
CA SER A 273 -14.45 -37.64 -50.82
C SER A 273 -14.18 -39.05 -50.30
N GLY A 274 -14.76 -39.43 -49.16
CA GLY A 274 -14.55 -40.74 -48.53
C GLY A 274 -13.28 -40.83 -47.68
N ASP A 275 -12.53 -39.73 -47.52
CA ASP A 275 -11.27 -39.67 -46.76
C ASP A 275 -11.51 -39.69 -45.24
N THR A 276 -12.70 -39.38 -44.78
CA THR A 276 -13.07 -39.32 -43.34
C THR A 276 -14.45 -39.90 -43.12
N SER A 277 -14.64 -40.66 -42.02
CA SER A 277 -15.95 -41.20 -41.65
C SER A 277 -16.87 -40.11 -41.12
N LEU A 278 -18.20 -40.29 -41.29
CA LEU A 278 -19.21 -39.42 -40.73
C LEU A 278 -19.08 -39.34 -39.17
N PHE A 279 -18.71 -40.45 -38.53
CA PHE A 279 -18.45 -40.48 -37.10
C PHE A 279 -17.30 -39.54 -36.70
N THR A 280 -16.17 -39.60 -37.40
CA THR A 280 -15.01 -38.70 -37.15
C THR A 280 -15.41 -37.24 -37.34
N TYR A 281 -16.23 -36.94 -38.37
CA TYR A 281 -16.71 -35.58 -38.59
C TYR A 281 -17.59 -35.07 -37.43
N ILE A 282 -18.53 -35.87 -36.95
CA ILE A 282 -19.41 -35.50 -35.82
C ILE A 282 -18.54 -35.34 -34.53
N LEU A 283 -17.56 -36.21 -34.31
CA LEU A 283 -16.64 -36.10 -33.16
C LEU A 283 -15.88 -34.77 -33.16
N PHE A 284 -15.37 -34.33 -34.34
CA PHE A 284 -14.69 -33.04 -34.45
C PHE A 284 -15.65 -31.86 -34.24
N LEU A 285 -16.92 -31.93 -34.66
CA LEU A 285 -17.89 -30.89 -34.37
C LEU A 285 -18.17 -30.75 -32.86
N ILE A 286 -18.32 -31.88 -32.18
CA ILE A 286 -18.49 -31.87 -30.71
C ILE A 286 -17.22 -31.37 -30.02
N ALA A 287 -16.07 -31.84 -30.45
CA ALA A 287 -14.79 -31.39 -29.89
C ALA A 287 -14.60 -29.87 -30.11
N ALA A 288 -14.92 -29.35 -31.31
CA ALA A 288 -14.87 -27.91 -31.61
C ALA A 288 -15.73 -27.07 -30.67
N SER A 289 -16.97 -27.54 -30.42
CA SER A 289 -17.88 -26.80 -29.53
C SER A 289 -17.38 -26.69 -28.10
N ARG A 290 -16.57 -27.62 -27.64
CA ARG A 290 -16.02 -27.65 -26.27
C ARG A 290 -14.63 -27.06 -26.12
N LEU A 291 -13.80 -27.11 -27.17
CA LEU A 291 -12.41 -26.65 -27.14
C LEU A 291 -12.30 -25.15 -27.02
N TYR A 292 -13.23 -24.42 -27.61
CA TYR A 292 -13.16 -22.95 -27.65
C TYR A 292 -13.55 -22.28 -26.32
N ASP A 293 -14.31 -22.93 -25.45
CA ASP A 293 -14.70 -22.37 -24.16
C ASP A 293 -13.50 -22.12 -23.23
N PRO A 294 -12.57 -23.07 -22.98
CA PRO A 294 -11.36 -22.82 -22.19
C PRO A 294 -10.45 -21.76 -22.82
N LEU A 295 -10.34 -21.73 -24.15
CA LEU A 295 -9.53 -20.71 -24.86
C LEU A 295 -10.13 -19.31 -24.72
N SER A 296 -11.46 -19.21 -24.86
CA SER A 296 -12.19 -17.96 -24.63
C SER A 296 -11.99 -17.43 -23.20
N GLY A 297 -12.09 -18.32 -22.21
CA GLY A 297 -11.78 -18.00 -20.80
C GLY A 297 -10.32 -17.56 -20.61
N ALA A 298 -9.37 -18.25 -21.24
CA ALA A 298 -7.96 -17.84 -21.19
C ALA A 298 -7.73 -16.44 -21.80
N MET A 299 -8.42 -16.11 -22.91
CA MET A 299 -8.35 -14.77 -23.50
C MET A 299 -8.92 -13.70 -22.57
N SER A 300 -10.02 -13.97 -21.87
CA SER A 300 -10.61 -13.06 -20.86
C SER A 300 -9.62 -12.80 -19.72
N ASN A 301 -8.95 -13.83 -19.26
CA ASN A 301 -8.01 -13.76 -18.14
C ASN A 301 -6.69 -13.03 -18.50
N MET A 302 -6.38 -12.85 -19.79
CA MET A 302 -5.12 -12.19 -20.22
C MET A 302 -5.02 -10.74 -19.74
N ALA A 303 -6.11 -9.98 -19.77
CA ALA A 303 -6.10 -8.58 -19.33
C ALA A 303 -5.75 -8.48 -17.83
N GLU A 304 -6.30 -9.37 -17.03
CA GLU A 304 -6.01 -9.43 -15.59
C GLU A 304 -4.57 -9.88 -15.32
N LEU A 305 -4.03 -10.84 -16.07
CA LEU A 305 -2.63 -11.23 -15.97
C LEU A 305 -1.65 -10.07 -16.19
N PHE A 306 -2.00 -9.10 -17.04
CA PHE A 306 -1.16 -7.91 -17.24
C PHE A 306 -1.23 -6.96 -16.06
N SER A 307 -2.42 -6.77 -15.45
CA SER A 307 -2.59 -5.92 -14.27
C SER A 307 -1.90 -6.50 -13.04
N VAL A 308 -1.96 -7.82 -12.84
CA VAL A 308 -1.28 -8.53 -11.75
C VAL A 308 0.22 -8.26 -11.73
N GLN A 309 0.87 -8.22 -12.89
CA GLN A 309 2.31 -7.96 -12.94
C GLN A 309 2.66 -6.56 -12.42
N LEU A 310 1.80 -5.57 -12.67
CA LEU A 310 1.98 -4.22 -12.13
C LEU A 310 1.84 -4.21 -10.60
N GLN A 311 0.82 -4.87 -10.08
CA GLN A 311 0.58 -4.98 -8.62
C GLN A 311 1.73 -5.71 -7.93
N VAL A 312 2.21 -6.82 -8.50
CA VAL A 312 3.38 -7.54 -7.98
C VAL A 312 4.62 -6.65 -7.95
N ASN A 313 4.83 -5.80 -8.95
CA ASN A 313 5.96 -4.89 -8.98
C ASN A 313 5.86 -3.83 -7.86
N ARG A 314 4.68 -3.27 -7.59
CA ARG A 314 4.45 -2.33 -6.48
C ARG A 314 4.73 -2.98 -5.12
N LEU A 315 4.25 -4.20 -4.91
CA LEU A 315 4.54 -4.97 -3.70
C LEU A 315 6.05 -5.24 -3.54
N LYS A 316 6.74 -5.59 -4.64
CA LYS A 316 8.20 -5.77 -4.64
C LYS A 316 8.96 -4.51 -4.27
N GLU A 317 8.53 -3.35 -4.72
CA GLU A 317 9.17 -2.08 -4.34
C GLU A 317 9.22 -1.87 -2.83
N ILE A 318 8.19 -2.32 -2.10
CA ILE A 318 8.18 -2.28 -0.63
C ILE A 318 9.06 -3.39 -0.05
N GLU A 319 8.90 -4.63 -0.55
CA GLU A 319 9.63 -5.82 -0.06
C GLU A 319 11.16 -5.68 -0.25
N GLU A 320 11.58 -5.13 -1.40
CA GLU A 320 12.99 -4.97 -1.79
C GLU A 320 13.60 -3.64 -1.32
N TYR A 321 12.79 -2.73 -0.74
CA TYR A 321 13.33 -1.47 -0.23
C TYR A 321 14.40 -1.75 0.85
N PRO A 322 15.54 -1.05 0.81
CA PRO A 322 16.61 -1.27 1.79
C PRO A 322 16.12 -1.11 3.22
N GLU A 323 16.39 -2.11 4.04
CA GLU A 323 16.12 -2.02 5.47
C GLU A 323 17.08 -1.03 6.11
N GLU A 324 16.65 -0.45 7.21
CA GLU A 324 17.51 0.40 7.97
C GLU A 324 18.66 -0.43 8.57
N THR A 325 19.84 -0.22 8.02
CA THR A 325 21.10 -0.79 8.53
C THR A 325 21.79 0.24 9.42
N GLY A 326 22.33 -0.18 10.54
CA GLY A 326 23.06 0.71 11.42
C GLY A 326 23.57 0.00 12.68
N GLU A 327 24.55 0.63 13.34
CA GLU A 327 25.08 0.13 14.59
C GLU A 327 24.01 0.17 15.68
N LYS A 328 23.84 -0.98 16.37
CA LYS A 328 22.84 -1.13 17.45
C LYS A 328 23.36 -0.71 18.82
N ASN A 329 24.67 -0.62 18.99
CA ASN A 329 25.28 -0.22 20.24
C ASN A 329 25.70 1.26 20.13
N ILE A 330 25.07 2.10 20.93
CA ILE A 330 25.37 3.53 21.00
C ILE A 330 26.25 3.75 22.24
N HIS A 331 27.48 4.17 22.02
CA HIS A 331 28.39 4.61 23.07
C HIS A 331 28.53 6.12 22.98
N THR A 332 27.90 6.86 23.91
CA THR A 332 27.97 8.32 23.97
C THR A 332 28.66 8.75 25.26
N ASN A 333 29.53 9.78 25.16
CA ASN A 333 30.11 10.45 26.33
C ASN A 333 29.24 11.66 26.71
N GLY A 334 28.05 11.39 27.27
CA GLY A 334 27.06 12.41 27.53
C GLY A 334 25.99 12.51 26.44
N TYR A 335 25.19 13.59 26.46
CA TYR A 335 24.03 13.80 25.60
C TYR A 335 24.00 15.18 24.95
N ASP A 336 25.15 15.83 24.75
CA ASP A 336 25.25 17.05 23.96
C ASP A 336 24.85 16.75 22.52
N ILE A 337 24.09 17.64 21.86
CA ILE A 337 23.80 17.53 20.44
C ILE A 337 24.62 18.60 19.71
N THR A 338 25.55 18.19 18.88
CA THR A 338 26.40 19.11 18.10
C THR A 338 26.08 18.99 16.62
N PHE A 339 25.67 20.10 16.02
CA PHE A 339 25.55 20.26 14.58
C PHE A 339 26.87 20.84 14.06
N ASP A 340 27.48 20.21 13.08
CA ASP A 340 28.77 20.55 12.51
C ASP A 340 28.63 20.64 10.98
N HIS A 341 28.55 21.89 10.47
CA HIS A 341 28.40 22.23 9.05
C HIS A 341 27.25 21.48 8.34
N VAL A 342 26.09 21.36 9.00
CA VAL A 342 24.97 20.56 8.51
C VAL A 342 24.30 21.21 7.31
N GLN A 343 24.15 20.42 6.25
CA GLN A 343 23.44 20.77 5.02
C GLN A 343 22.30 19.79 4.77
N PHE A 344 21.16 20.31 4.32
CA PHE A 344 19.99 19.47 4.06
C PHE A 344 19.00 20.09 3.08
N SER A 345 18.43 19.24 2.22
CA SER A 345 17.34 19.56 1.27
C SER A 345 16.28 18.48 1.27
N TYR A 346 14.99 18.83 1.32
CA TYR A 346 13.90 17.86 1.09
C TYR A 346 13.82 17.43 -0.37
N GLU A 347 14.10 18.37 -1.28
CA GLU A 347 14.16 18.14 -2.72
C GLU A 347 15.52 18.55 -3.25
N LYS A 348 16.07 17.75 -4.16
CA LYS A 348 17.34 18.07 -4.80
C LYS A 348 17.33 19.47 -5.43
N GLY A 349 18.30 20.29 -5.07
CA GLY A 349 18.42 21.66 -5.59
C GLY A 349 17.64 22.74 -4.84
N LYS A 350 16.91 22.40 -3.76
CA LYS A 350 16.23 23.36 -2.88
C LYS A 350 16.77 23.25 -1.45
N PRO A 351 17.92 23.85 -1.14
CA PRO A 351 18.52 23.74 0.18
C PRO A 351 17.65 24.43 1.24
N VAL A 352 17.36 23.70 2.33
CA VAL A 352 16.67 24.22 3.52
C VAL A 352 17.67 24.59 4.60
N LEU A 353 18.68 23.74 4.82
CA LEU A 353 19.84 24.07 5.65
C LEU A 353 21.07 24.13 4.76
N ARG A 354 21.83 25.21 4.87
CA ARG A 354 23.01 25.47 4.03
C ARG A 354 24.31 25.24 4.77
N ASP A 355 24.39 25.71 6.01
CA ASP A 355 25.54 25.56 6.89
C ASP A 355 25.11 25.85 8.34
N VAL A 356 24.65 24.83 9.04
CA VAL A 356 24.19 24.97 10.42
C VAL A 356 25.19 24.34 11.37
N SER A 357 25.73 25.18 12.26
CA SER A 357 26.69 24.76 13.28
C SER A 357 26.35 25.37 14.63
N PHE A 358 26.04 24.53 15.62
CA PHE A 358 25.83 24.91 17.02
C PHE A 358 25.86 23.67 17.92
N THR A 359 25.91 23.89 19.25
CA THR A 359 25.82 22.78 20.23
C THR A 359 24.76 23.06 21.26
N ALA A 360 23.79 22.10 21.39
CA ALA A 360 22.85 22.04 22.51
C ALA A 360 23.52 21.22 23.63
N LYS A 361 23.88 21.86 24.73
CA LYS A 361 24.64 21.24 25.83
C LYS A 361 23.75 20.43 26.76
N GLN A 362 24.29 19.37 27.30
CA GLN A 362 23.61 18.53 28.28
C GLN A 362 23.21 19.35 29.53
N GLY A 363 21.97 19.11 29.99
CA GLY A 363 21.43 19.80 31.17
C GLY A 363 20.98 21.24 30.90
N GLN A 364 21.03 21.70 29.63
CA GLN A 364 20.62 23.03 29.22
C GLN A 364 19.43 22.99 28.24
N VAL A 365 18.69 24.08 28.23
CA VAL A 365 17.62 24.35 27.25
C VAL A 365 18.16 25.23 26.14
N THR A 366 18.20 24.69 24.92
CA THR A 366 18.57 25.45 23.71
C THR A 366 17.31 25.77 22.91
N ALA A 367 17.01 27.05 22.73
CA ALA A 367 15.85 27.52 21.97
C ALA A 367 16.21 27.82 20.51
N LEU A 368 15.46 27.24 19.57
CA LEU A 368 15.53 27.58 18.14
C LEU A 368 14.51 28.66 17.82
N VAL A 369 14.95 29.80 17.37
CA VAL A 369 14.10 30.94 16.97
C VAL A 369 14.43 31.40 15.56
N GLY A 370 13.55 32.21 14.97
CA GLY A 370 13.78 32.77 13.63
C GLY A 370 12.48 32.87 12.82
N PRO A 371 12.53 33.45 11.63
CA PRO A 371 11.35 33.58 10.76
C PRO A 371 10.79 32.23 10.32
N SER A 372 9.52 32.22 9.87
CA SER A 372 8.92 31.04 9.26
C SER A 372 9.73 30.61 8.04
N GLY A 373 9.93 29.29 7.87
CA GLY A 373 10.78 28.77 6.79
C GLY A 373 12.30 28.79 7.08
N GLY A 374 12.78 29.33 8.22
CA GLY A 374 14.19 29.39 8.58
C GLY A 374 14.87 28.04 8.88
N GLY A 375 14.13 26.92 8.87
CA GLY A 375 14.69 25.58 9.05
C GLY A 375 14.60 25.01 10.49
N LYS A 376 13.90 25.67 11.42
CA LYS A 376 13.81 25.26 12.84
C LYS A 376 13.31 23.83 13.03
N SER A 377 12.14 23.49 12.47
CA SER A 377 11.56 22.13 12.58
C SER A 377 12.39 21.09 11.82
N THR A 378 13.10 21.52 10.77
CA THR A 378 14.04 20.66 10.06
C THR A 378 15.23 20.29 10.94
N VAL A 379 15.79 21.24 11.68
CA VAL A 379 16.89 20.99 12.66
C VAL A 379 16.45 19.95 13.69
N ALA A 380 15.26 20.10 14.29
CA ALA A 380 14.74 19.12 15.26
C ALA A 380 14.57 17.71 14.66
N LYS A 381 14.00 17.63 13.43
CA LYS A 381 13.83 16.36 12.72
C LYS A 381 15.16 15.69 12.37
N LEU A 382 16.18 16.48 12.03
CA LEU A 382 17.52 15.96 11.74
C LEU A 382 18.27 15.51 13.00
N ALA A 383 18.11 16.22 14.14
CA ALA A 383 18.63 15.77 15.44
C ALA A 383 18.15 14.37 15.78
N ALA A 384 16.89 14.07 15.46
CA ALA A 384 16.26 12.78 15.64
C ALA A 384 16.51 11.77 14.49
N LYS A 385 17.35 12.12 13.51
CA LYS A 385 17.67 11.29 12.35
C LYS A 385 16.43 10.86 11.53
N PHE A 386 15.44 11.74 11.38
CA PHE A 386 14.27 11.45 10.51
C PHE A 386 14.64 11.47 9.03
N TYR A 387 15.72 12.17 8.67
CA TYR A 387 16.24 12.25 7.30
C TYR A 387 17.77 12.12 7.31
N PRO A 388 18.38 11.58 6.25
CA PRO A 388 19.82 11.62 6.06
C PRO A 388 20.26 13.05 5.73
N LEU A 389 21.51 13.39 6.05
CA LEU A 389 22.12 14.68 5.72
C LEU A 389 22.62 14.71 4.27
N ASP A 390 22.62 15.89 3.64
CA ASP A 390 23.30 16.12 2.36
C ASP A 390 24.79 16.39 2.60
N GLY A 391 25.17 17.00 3.74
CA GLY A 391 26.53 17.29 4.14
C GLY A 391 26.66 17.65 5.61
N GLY A 392 27.86 17.70 6.11
CA GLY A 392 28.14 17.89 7.53
C GLY A 392 27.87 16.63 8.37
N ARG A 393 27.76 16.82 9.69
CA ARG A 393 27.47 15.73 10.63
C ARG A 393 26.71 16.24 11.86
N ILE A 394 25.98 15.33 12.51
CA ILE A 394 25.35 15.58 13.81
C ILE A 394 25.93 14.58 14.80
N LEU A 395 26.38 15.08 15.95
CA LEU A 395 26.96 14.25 17.00
C LEU A 395 26.06 14.25 18.23
N LEU A 396 25.89 13.07 18.83
CA LEU A 396 25.27 12.90 20.15
C LEU A 396 26.34 12.44 21.15
N GLY A 397 26.67 13.29 22.12
CA GLY A 397 27.77 13.01 23.08
C GLY A 397 29.08 12.69 22.39
N GLY A 398 29.39 13.40 21.30
CA GLY A 398 30.60 13.22 20.50
C GLY A 398 30.58 12.09 19.48
N THR A 399 29.50 11.27 19.45
CA THR A 399 29.36 10.16 18.49
C THR A 399 28.45 10.57 17.32
N ASP A 400 28.94 10.36 16.08
CA ASP A 400 28.16 10.64 14.87
C ASP A 400 26.90 9.77 14.81
N ILE A 401 25.74 10.41 14.59
CA ILE A 401 24.46 9.69 14.51
C ILE A 401 24.23 9.04 13.14
N ALA A 402 24.97 9.41 12.11
CA ALA A 402 24.75 8.91 10.76
C ALA A 402 24.85 7.37 10.63
N PRO A 403 25.88 6.69 11.20
CA PRO A 403 25.99 5.23 11.13
C PRO A 403 25.07 4.48 12.11
N LEU A 404 24.42 5.15 13.08
CA LEU A 404 23.60 4.52 14.10
C LEU A 404 22.23 4.07 13.55
N ASN A 405 21.67 3.00 14.11
CA ASN A 405 20.29 2.62 13.83
C ASN A 405 19.30 3.61 14.47
N SER A 406 18.32 4.14 13.69
CA SER A 406 17.39 5.18 14.19
C SER A 406 16.51 4.70 15.33
N THR A 407 16.07 3.43 15.32
CA THR A 407 15.29 2.85 16.41
C THR A 407 16.07 2.84 17.73
N MET A 408 17.38 2.57 17.68
CA MET A 408 18.24 2.62 18.86
C MET A 408 18.54 4.04 19.29
N LEU A 409 18.77 4.93 18.33
CA LEU A 409 18.96 6.36 18.60
C LEU A 409 17.72 6.96 19.28
N MET A 410 16.51 6.61 18.79
CA MET A 410 15.24 7.06 19.33
C MET A 410 15.01 6.70 20.81
N LYS A 411 15.69 5.69 21.35
CA LYS A 411 15.61 5.39 22.81
C LYS A 411 16.14 6.55 23.67
N ASN A 412 17.04 7.35 23.12
CA ASN A 412 17.64 8.50 23.81
C ASN A 412 16.84 9.81 23.63
N PHE A 413 15.78 9.81 22.82
CA PHE A 413 14.98 10.99 22.53
C PHE A 413 13.54 10.84 23.01
N SER A 414 12.99 11.85 23.67
CA SER A 414 11.55 12.07 23.84
C SER A 414 11.16 13.27 22.98
N ILE A 415 10.12 13.11 22.15
CA ILE A 415 9.69 14.15 21.21
C ILE A 415 8.24 14.51 21.53
N VAL A 416 7.99 15.80 21.70
CA VAL A 416 6.65 16.38 21.78
C VAL A 416 6.43 17.17 20.50
N PHE A 417 5.58 16.66 19.63
CA PHE A 417 5.27 17.28 18.35
C PHE A 417 4.23 18.40 18.49
N GLN A 418 4.20 19.29 17.53
CA GLN A 418 3.19 20.33 17.39
C GLN A 418 1.81 19.70 17.21
N ASP A 419 1.69 18.81 16.20
CA ASP A 419 0.48 18.03 15.94
C ASP A 419 0.56 16.71 16.70
N VAL A 420 -0.24 16.61 17.76
CA VAL A 420 -0.28 15.42 18.62
C VAL A 420 -1.10 14.34 17.96
N VAL A 421 -0.49 13.21 17.68
CA VAL A 421 -1.17 12.01 17.20
C VAL A 421 -1.52 11.10 18.38
N LEU A 422 -2.82 10.81 18.54
CA LEU A 422 -3.34 9.88 19.53
C LEU A 422 -3.96 8.66 18.84
N PHE A 423 -3.80 7.50 19.47
CA PHE A 423 -4.36 6.26 18.95
C PHE A 423 -5.82 6.09 19.41
N ASN A 424 -6.65 5.47 18.58
CA ASN A 424 -8.00 5.07 18.98
C ASN A 424 -7.91 3.93 20.01
N ASN A 425 -7.63 4.31 21.23
CA ASN A 425 -7.46 3.43 22.39
C ASN A 425 -7.79 4.20 23.68
N THR A 426 -7.63 3.57 24.84
CA THR A 426 -7.81 4.23 26.14
C THR A 426 -6.73 5.29 26.39
N ILE A 427 -7.02 6.24 27.29
CA ILE A 427 -6.03 7.22 27.76
C ILE A 427 -4.82 6.51 28.38
N MET A 428 -5.05 5.47 29.19
CA MET A 428 -4.00 4.64 29.81
C MET A 428 -3.03 4.12 28.75
N GLU A 429 -3.54 3.45 27.72
CA GLU A 429 -2.72 2.86 26.66
C GLU A 429 -2.05 3.92 25.78
N ASN A 430 -2.70 5.06 25.57
CA ASN A 430 -2.09 6.19 24.86
C ASN A 430 -0.86 6.74 25.58
N ILE A 431 -0.87 6.82 26.89
CA ILE A 431 0.30 7.24 27.69
C ILE A 431 1.35 6.12 27.72
N ARG A 432 0.94 4.85 27.83
CA ARG A 432 1.82 3.66 27.87
C ARG A 432 2.68 3.49 26.60
N VAL A 433 2.29 4.12 25.48
CA VAL A 433 3.14 4.19 24.27
C VAL A 433 4.55 4.72 24.59
N GLY A 434 4.71 5.59 25.60
CA GLY A 434 6.01 6.09 26.01
C GLY A 434 6.97 5.00 26.54
N LYS A 435 6.42 4.00 27.26
CA LYS A 435 7.17 2.87 27.83
C LYS A 435 6.26 1.64 27.89
N LYS A 436 6.42 0.72 26.93
CA LYS A 436 5.53 -0.44 26.73
C LYS A 436 5.30 -1.30 27.98
N ASP A 437 6.36 -1.50 28.77
CA ASP A 437 6.33 -2.36 29.95
C ASP A 437 6.05 -1.57 31.26
N ALA A 438 5.53 -0.34 31.15
CA ALA A 438 5.18 0.49 32.30
C ALA A 438 3.97 -0.09 33.06
N THR A 439 4.04 -0.07 34.40
CA THR A 439 2.90 -0.43 35.25
C THR A 439 1.83 0.67 35.19
N ASP A 440 0.61 0.35 35.62
CA ASP A 440 -0.49 1.34 35.68
C ASP A 440 -0.12 2.51 36.60
N GLU A 441 0.59 2.22 37.72
CA GLU A 441 1.06 3.24 38.65
C GLU A 441 2.08 4.19 38.02
N GLU A 442 3.03 3.67 37.22
CA GLU A 442 3.99 4.50 36.47
C GLU A 442 3.27 5.40 35.47
N VAL A 443 2.26 4.87 34.74
CA VAL A 443 1.46 5.63 33.79
C VAL A 443 0.68 6.73 34.49
N ILE A 444 0.01 6.42 35.59
CA ILE A 444 -0.74 7.41 36.41
C ILE A 444 0.20 8.46 36.98
N ALA A 445 1.39 8.09 37.44
CA ALA A 445 2.38 9.04 37.95
C ALA A 445 2.84 10.01 36.87
N ALA A 446 3.11 9.51 35.63
CA ALA A 446 3.46 10.35 34.49
C ALA A 446 2.30 11.28 34.08
N ALA A 447 1.08 10.78 34.08
CA ALA A 447 -0.12 11.56 33.80
C ALA A 447 -0.31 12.71 34.80
N LYS A 448 -0.15 12.43 36.12
CA LYS A 448 -0.20 13.45 37.17
C LYS A 448 0.93 14.48 37.02
N ALA A 449 2.13 14.03 36.68
CA ALA A 449 3.25 14.93 36.44
C ALA A 449 2.99 15.85 35.21
N ALA A 450 2.25 15.37 34.22
CA ALA A 450 1.82 16.12 33.05
C ALA A 450 0.52 16.92 33.26
N GLN A 451 -0.02 17.02 34.46
CA GLN A 451 -1.27 17.70 34.77
C GLN A 451 -2.50 17.13 34.03
N CYS A 452 -2.52 15.81 33.77
CA CYS A 452 -3.65 15.17 33.09
C CYS A 452 -4.75 14.74 34.06
N ASP A 453 -4.45 14.52 35.35
CA ASP A 453 -5.34 13.90 36.32
C ASP A 453 -6.64 14.70 36.52
N GLU A 454 -6.58 16.02 36.42
CA GLU A 454 -7.74 16.89 36.57
C GLU A 454 -8.83 16.65 35.51
N PHE A 455 -8.46 16.59 34.22
CA PHE A 455 -9.46 16.32 33.19
C PHE A 455 -9.85 14.85 33.12
N ILE A 456 -8.89 13.93 33.35
CA ILE A 456 -9.16 12.49 33.34
C ILE A 456 -10.18 12.11 34.44
N SER A 457 -10.08 12.74 35.62
CA SER A 457 -11.02 12.46 36.73
C SER A 457 -12.46 12.94 36.46
N LYS A 458 -12.66 13.81 35.49
CA LYS A 458 -13.98 14.29 35.04
C LYS A 458 -14.66 13.37 34.05
N LEU A 459 -13.90 12.41 33.46
CA LEU A 459 -14.41 11.46 32.46
C LEU A 459 -15.07 10.25 33.17
N SER A 460 -16.14 9.70 32.59
CA SER A 460 -16.93 8.60 33.19
C SER A 460 -16.09 7.36 33.48
N ASP A 461 -15.15 7.01 32.59
CA ASP A 461 -14.32 5.82 32.70
C ASP A 461 -12.86 6.14 33.10
N GLY A 462 -12.59 7.41 33.45
CA GLY A 462 -11.27 7.87 33.85
C GLY A 462 -10.17 7.49 32.86
N TYR A 463 -9.13 6.83 33.30
CA TYR A 463 -8.01 6.36 32.48
C TYR A 463 -8.40 5.31 31.42
N GLN A 464 -9.54 4.62 31.59
CA GLN A 464 -10.04 3.62 30.65
C GLN A 464 -10.93 4.23 29.56
N THR A 465 -11.12 5.54 29.55
CA THR A 465 -11.89 6.23 28.51
C THR A 465 -11.20 6.07 27.15
N VAL A 466 -11.96 5.57 26.15
CA VAL A 466 -11.51 5.48 24.75
C VAL A 466 -11.71 6.84 24.09
N ILE A 467 -10.63 7.39 23.51
CA ILE A 467 -10.58 8.78 23.03
C ILE A 467 -10.84 8.98 21.55
N GLY A 468 -11.16 7.90 20.81
CA GLY A 468 -11.43 7.95 19.38
C GLY A 468 -10.18 8.19 18.52
N GLU A 469 -10.37 8.36 17.22
CA GLU A 469 -9.28 8.66 16.30
C GLU A 469 -8.69 10.04 16.57
N ASN A 470 -7.37 10.10 16.67
CA ASN A 470 -6.60 11.32 16.97
C ASN A 470 -7.10 12.10 18.20
N GLY A 471 -7.76 11.42 19.16
CA GLY A 471 -8.27 12.08 20.36
C GLY A 471 -9.44 13.03 20.08
N SER A 472 -10.32 12.70 19.12
CA SER A 472 -11.44 13.54 18.67
C SER A 472 -12.39 13.98 19.79
N THR A 473 -12.36 13.32 20.95
CA THR A 473 -13.18 13.65 22.14
C THR A 473 -12.49 14.60 23.12
N LEU A 474 -11.22 14.93 22.87
CA LEU A 474 -10.40 15.75 23.76
C LEU A 474 -10.11 17.13 23.15
N SER A 475 -9.87 18.11 24.00
CA SER A 475 -9.37 19.43 23.58
C SER A 475 -7.89 19.35 23.15
N GLY A 476 -7.42 20.31 22.35
CA GLY A 476 -6.02 20.39 21.94
C GLY A 476 -5.04 20.43 23.12
N GLY A 477 -5.39 21.12 24.20
CA GLY A 477 -4.59 21.17 25.43
C GLY A 477 -4.51 19.84 26.16
N GLU A 478 -5.60 19.07 26.21
CA GLU A 478 -5.63 17.71 26.80
C GLU A 478 -4.79 16.75 25.96
N CYS A 479 -4.89 16.79 24.61
CA CYS A 479 -4.04 16.02 23.71
C CYS A 479 -2.55 16.34 23.95
N GLN A 480 -2.20 17.62 24.08
CA GLN A 480 -0.84 18.04 24.35
C GLN A 480 -0.30 17.53 25.68
N ARG A 481 -1.10 17.62 26.76
CA ARG A 481 -0.72 17.05 28.07
C ARG A 481 -0.50 15.53 28.01
N LEU A 482 -1.31 14.80 27.25
CA LEU A 482 -1.07 13.36 27.02
C LEU A 482 0.25 13.10 26.27
N SER A 483 0.61 13.94 25.30
CA SER A 483 1.91 13.84 24.62
C SER A 483 3.08 14.12 25.58
N ILE A 484 2.94 15.11 26.47
CA ILE A 484 3.94 15.37 27.52
C ILE A 484 4.02 14.20 28.52
N ALA A 485 2.88 13.59 28.89
CA ALA A 485 2.85 12.41 29.75
C ALA A 485 3.60 11.22 29.12
N ARG A 486 3.45 11.00 27.81
CA ARG A 486 4.27 10.02 27.06
C ARG A 486 5.75 10.29 27.17
N ALA A 487 6.15 11.56 26.99
CA ALA A 487 7.54 11.97 27.07
C ALA A 487 8.13 11.82 28.48
N LEU A 488 7.35 12.14 29.51
CA LEU A 488 7.72 11.93 30.92
C LEU A 488 7.86 10.44 31.26
N LEU A 489 6.93 9.60 30.83
CA LEU A 489 6.97 8.16 31.05
C LEU A 489 8.17 7.50 30.37
N LYS A 490 8.55 7.98 29.17
CA LYS A 490 9.72 7.51 28.43
C LYS A 490 11.02 7.87 29.11
N ASP A 491 11.08 9.01 29.78
CA ASP A 491 12.22 9.54 30.56
C ASP A 491 13.56 9.54 29.83
N ALA A 492 13.54 9.90 28.53
CA ALA A 492 14.76 9.96 27.72
C ALA A 492 15.66 11.14 28.12
N PRO A 493 17.01 11.03 27.93
CA PRO A 493 17.95 12.08 28.29
C PRO A 493 17.92 13.32 27.40
N VAL A 494 17.38 13.18 26.17
CA VAL A 494 17.23 14.27 25.21
C VAL A 494 15.75 14.53 24.95
N ILE A 495 15.35 15.79 25.01
CA ILE A 495 13.97 16.23 24.74
C ILE A 495 13.96 17.15 23.51
N LEU A 496 13.11 16.84 22.56
CA LEU A 496 12.78 17.71 21.45
C LEU A 496 11.36 18.21 21.62
N LEU A 497 11.18 19.53 21.69
CA LEU A 497 9.87 20.17 21.82
C LEU A 497 9.60 21.01 20.57
N ASP A 498 8.59 20.63 19.79
CA ASP A 498 8.17 21.40 18.63
C ASP A 498 6.85 22.13 18.96
N GLU A 499 6.93 23.42 19.18
CA GLU A 499 5.80 24.34 19.35
C GLU A 499 4.71 23.89 20.35
N ALA A 500 5.12 23.30 21.45
CA ALA A 500 4.25 22.63 22.44
C ALA A 500 3.15 23.50 23.08
N THR A 501 3.00 24.79 22.71
CA THR A 501 2.07 25.73 23.36
C THR A 501 1.29 26.63 22.38
N ALA A 502 1.29 26.39 21.07
CA ALA A 502 0.84 27.35 20.07
C ALA A 502 -0.68 27.64 20.02
N SER A 503 -1.55 26.72 20.47
CA SER A 503 -3.01 26.82 20.28
C SER A 503 -3.81 26.59 21.59
N LEU A 504 -3.36 27.18 22.72
CA LEU A 504 -3.92 26.85 24.03
C LEU A 504 -4.60 28.04 24.69
N ASP A 505 -5.70 27.76 25.41
CA ASP A 505 -6.34 28.69 26.34
C ASP A 505 -5.40 29.04 27.50
N VAL A 506 -5.56 30.26 28.05
CA VAL A 506 -4.69 30.81 29.10
C VAL A 506 -4.60 29.90 30.34
N ASP A 507 -5.72 29.26 30.72
CA ASP A 507 -5.77 28.35 31.87
C ASP A 507 -4.93 27.08 31.63
N ASN A 508 -5.02 26.51 30.46
CA ASN A 508 -4.23 25.31 30.04
C ASN A 508 -2.73 25.63 29.87
N GLU A 509 -2.37 26.87 29.54
CA GLU A 509 -0.98 27.28 29.33
C GLU A 509 -0.12 27.11 30.60
N THR A 510 -0.63 27.51 31.76
CA THR A 510 0.10 27.39 33.03
C THR A 510 0.36 25.92 33.41
N GLU A 511 -0.62 25.04 33.19
CA GLU A 511 -0.50 23.62 33.48
C GLU A 511 0.54 22.94 32.56
N ILE A 512 0.52 23.30 31.27
CA ILE A 512 1.47 22.78 30.30
C ILE A 512 2.89 23.29 30.57
N GLN A 513 3.05 24.56 30.93
CA GLN A 513 4.36 25.12 31.33
C GLN A 513 4.93 24.39 32.57
N ASN A 514 4.09 24.07 33.55
CA ASN A 514 4.51 23.29 34.72
C ASN A 514 4.90 21.84 34.33
N ALA A 515 4.16 21.21 33.43
CA ALA A 515 4.47 19.89 32.90
C ALA A 515 5.80 19.87 32.12
N ILE A 516 6.00 20.87 31.24
CA ILE A 516 7.25 21.04 30.48
C ILE A 516 8.42 21.29 31.44
N SER A 517 8.27 22.16 32.45
CA SER A 517 9.33 22.45 33.42
C SER A 517 9.80 21.21 34.19
N ARG A 518 8.89 20.27 34.44
CA ARG A 518 9.24 18.96 35.03
C ARG A 518 9.95 18.06 34.01
N LEU A 519 9.51 18.06 32.75
CA LEU A 519 10.06 17.26 31.69
C LEU A 519 11.52 17.62 31.36
N VAL A 520 11.85 18.92 31.30
CA VAL A 520 13.15 19.42 30.86
C VAL A 520 14.26 19.36 31.92
N LYS A 521 13.90 19.15 33.20
CA LYS A 521 14.85 19.24 34.32
C LYS A 521 16.01 18.26 34.18
N GLY A 522 17.23 18.80 34.08
CA GLY A 522 18.49 18.03 34.02
C GLY A 522 18.72 17.28 32.71
N LYS A 523 17.98 17.59 31.65
CA LYS A 523 18.05 16.93 30.34
C LYS A 523 18.64 17.87 29.28
N THR A 524 19.08 17.31 28.16
CA THR A 524 19.43 18.09 26.97
C THR A 524 18.13 18.45 26.24
N VAL A 525 17.82 19.73 26.13
CA VAL A 525 16.55 20.18 25.55
C VAL A 525 16.78 21.03 24.33
N LEU A 526 16.15 20.66 23.23
CA LEU A 526 16.04 21.47 22.02
C LEU A 526 14.58 21.84 21.81
N ILE A 527 14.28 23.13 21.90
CA ILE A 527 12.91 23.64 21.79
C ILE A 527 12.77 24.57 20.60
N ILE A 528 11.74 24.35 19.77
CA ILE A 528 11.30 25.32 18.78
C ILE A 528 10.27 26.20 19.46
N ALA A 529 10.62 27.44 19.68
CA ALA A 529 9.79 28.35 20.44
C ALA A 529 9.21 29.46 19.55
N HIS A 530 7.88 29.60 19.63
CA HIS A 530 7.14 30.73 19.05
C HIS A 530 6.67 31.76 20.11
N ARG A 531 6.85 31.46 21.40
CA ARG A 531 6.50 32.36 22.50
C ARG A 531 7.75 32.82 23.24
N MET A 532 7.93 34.16 23.33
CA MET A 532 9.14 34.76 23.92
C MET A 532 9.42 34.35 25.36
N ARG A 533 8.40 34.17 26.21
CA ARG A 533 8.60 33.73 27.60
C ARG A 533 9.40 32.44 27.74
N MET A 534 9.27 31.52 26.81
CA MET A 534 10.04 30.27 26.83
C MET A 534 11.46 30.47 26.29
N VAL A 535 11.62 31.42 25.37
CA VAL A 535 12.92 31.77 24.78
C VAL A 535 13.79 32.54 25.78
N GLU A 536 13.21 33.49 26.50
CA GLU A 536 13.91 34.30 27.51
C GLU A 536 14.47 33.46 28.65
N ALA A 537 13.81 32.34 28.98
CA ALA A 537 14.23 31.40 30.02
C ALA A 537 15.23 30.34 29.52
N ALA A 538 15.57 30.32 28.23
CA ALA A 538 16.50 29.34 27.68
C ALA A 538 17.94 29.68 28.02
N ASP A 539 18.78 28.66 28.27
CA ASP A 539 20.21 28.81 28.56
C ASP A 539 21.01 29.23 27.32
N ASN A 540 20.53 28.85 26.14
CA ASN A 540 21.13 29.20 24.86
C ASN A 540 20.05 29.42 23.80
N ILE A 541 20.22 30.42 22.97
CA ILE A 541 19.29 30.78 21.88
C ILE A 541 20.05 30.71 20.56
N VAL A 542 19.53 29.94 19.61
CA VAL A 542 20.05 29.81 18.25
C VAL A 542 19.07 30.44 17.28
N VAL A 543 19.47 31.50 16.64
CA VAL A 543 18.64 32.21 15.65
C VAL A 543 18.94 31.68 14.26
N LEU A 544 17.93 31.05 13.64
CA LEU A 544 18.04 30.48 12.30
C LEU A 544 17.38 31.42 11.27
N SER A 545 18.12 31.77 10.25
CA SER A 545 17.63 32.54 9.10
C SER A 545 18.23 31.99 7.81
N ASP A 546 17.43 31.84 6.78
CA ASP A 546 17.85 31.37 5.44
C ASP A 546 18.72 30.09 5.44
N GLY A 547 18.46 29.21 6.41
CA GLY A 547 19.17 27.92 6.55
C GLY A 547 20.55 28.00 7.13
N ILE A 548 20.90 29.09 7.83
CA ILE A 548 22.15 29.25 8.57
C ILE A 548 21.89 29.72 10.01
N VAL A 549 22.85 29.54 10.88
CA VAL A 549 22.86 30.17 12.22
C VAL A 549 23.28 31.62 12.08
N ALA A 550 22.31 32.54 12.24
CA ALA A 550 22.58 33.98 12.15
C ALA A 550 23.13 34.52 13.46
N GLU A 551 22.63 34.11 14.61
CA GLU A 551 23.03 34.54 15.94
C GLU A 551 22.95 33.35 16.91
N ASN A 552 23.84 33.36 17.94
CA ASN A 552 23.85 32.33 18.97
C ASN A 552 24.36 32.91 20.29
N GLY A 553 23.58 32.84 21.36
CA GLY A 553 23.94 33.37 22.67
C GLY A 553 22.82 33.31 23.68
N THR A 554 22.97 33.96 24.81
CA THR A 554 21.92 34.14 25.81
C THR A 554 20.95 35.29 25.45
N HIS A 555 19.79 35.34 26.09
CA HIS A 555 18.84 36.45 25.90
C HIS A 555 19.47 37.83 26.09
N GLU A 556 20.27 38.00 27.18
CA GLU A 556 20.91 39.27 27.48
C GLU A 556 21.99 39.69 26.48
N GLU A 557 22.75 38.72 25.94
CA GLU A 557 23.75 38.97 24.93
C GLU A 557 23.13 39.39 23.60
N LEU A 558 22.14 38.62 23.10
CA LEU A 558 21.51 38.88 21.83
C LEU A 558 20.65 40.16 21.82
N MET A 559 20.08 40.54 22.97
CA MET A 559 19.37 41.82 23.10
C MET A 559 20.31 43.00 22.98
N LYS A 560 21.59 42.88 23.42
CA LYS A 560 22.61 43.94 23.31
C LYS A 560 23.15 44.13 21.89
N GLU A 561 23.15 43.03 21.11
CA GLU A 561 23.67 43.05 19.73
C GLU A 561 22.77 43.79 18.74
N ASN A 562 21.51 44.07 19.11
CA ASN A 562 20.50 44.74 18.25
C ASN A 562 20.28 44.05 16.89
N GLY A 563 20.44 42.73 16.87
CA GLY A 563 20.38 41.91 15.67
C GLY A 563 18.96 41.42 15.31
N LEU A 564 18.90 40.29 14.62
CA LEU A 564 17.67 39.65 14.21
C LEU A 564 16.84 39.20 15.42
N TYR A 565 17.49 38.71 16.48
CA TYR A 565 16.81 38.31 17.72
C TYR A 565 16.07 39.47 18.36
N HIS A 566 16.73 40.59 18.57
CA HIS A 566 16.15 41.79 19.14
C HIS A 566 14.90 42.26 18.33
N ARG A 567 15.04 42.27 17.01
CA ARG A 567 13.91 42.61 16.12
C ARG A 567 12.72 41.66 16.27
N LEU A 568 12.97 40.34 16.45
CA LEU A 568 11.91 39.34 16.66
C LEU A 568 11.19 39.56 18.01
N VAL A 569 11.93 39.90 19.06
CA VAL A 569 11.40 40.26 20.39
C VAL A 569 10.51 41.48 20.28
N ASP A 570 10.98 42.57 19.63
CA ASP A 570 10.20 43.81 19.45
C ASP A 570 8.90 43.57 18.69
N LEU A 571 8.96 42.79 17.60
CA LEU A 571 7.76 42.46 16.80
C LEU A 571 6.73 41.68 17.61
N GLN A 572 7.17 40.72 18.45
CA GLN A 572 6.26 39.96 19.29
C GLN A 572 5.67 40.81 20.42
N THR A 573 6.46 41.69 21.02
CA THR A 573 6.01 42.60 22.06
C THR A 573 4.99 43.61 21.49
N ALA A 574 5.25 44.10 20.30
CA ALA A 574 4.30 44.97 19.58
C ALA A 574 2.99 44.24 19.23
N SER A 575 3.08 42.96 18.81
CA SER A 575 1.92 42.13 18.53
C SER A 575 1.08 41.82 19.78
N ALA A 576 1.72 41.61 20.93
CA ALA A 576 1.04 41.37 22.20
C ALA A 576 0.24 42.62 22.68
N ASN A 577 0.67 43.79 22.30
CA ASN A 577 0.01 45.07 22.61
C ASN A 577 -1.00 45.54 21.55
N TRP A 578 -1.20 44.75 20.47
CA TRP A 578 -2.14 45.08 19.41
C TRP A 578 -3.59 45.06 19.94
N LYS A 579 -4.31 46.15 19.71
CA LYS A 579 -5.74 46.29 20.03
C LYS A 579 -6.54 46.41 18.73
N LEU A 580 -7.66 45.69 18.66
CA LEU A 580 -8.63 45.93 17.59
C LEU A 580 -9.06 47.41 17.67
N SER A 581 -8.71 48.19 16.67
CA SER A 581 -9.32 49.53 16.48
C SER A 581 -10.68 49.30 15.81
N VAL A 582 -11.76 49.51 16.55
CA VAL A 582 -13.15 49.57 16.04
C VAL A 582 -13.37 50.91 15.38
#